data_671f20782a955ed63b1712d81434c39b
#
_entry.id   671f20782a955ed63b1712d81434c39b
#
_cell.length_a   1.000
_cell.length_b   1.000
_cell.length_c   1.000
_cell.angle_alpha   90.00
_cell.angle_beta   90.00
_cell.angle_gamma   90.00
#
_symmetry.space_group_name_H-M   'P 1'
#
loop_
_entity.id
_entity.type
_entity.pdbx_description
1 polymer ?
#
loop_
_entity_poly.entity_id
_entity_poly.type
_entity_poly.pdbx_seq_one_letter_code
_entity_poly.pdbx_strand_id
1 'polypeptide(L)'
;MEQPVDNRYLLKFVLVSSLSFFIGTVHGVLQMVPAIRGWLDSIGSPYGGPGHMIDPLAHAHINLIGGVMILSMAITYYLLPKLSNHPIYSRRLAEHSFWWTTIGALGFYVILMVFGVIEGELLLEKSPELDHVHKIYASVVSVAASIMGIGLWIYLANIILTIKNIYQRP
;
A
#
# COMPACT_ATOMS: atom_id res chain seq x y z
N MET A 1 30.55 23.96 -10.41
CA MET A 1 29.61 22.98 -11.04
C MET A 1 29.08 22.12 -9.92
N GLU A 2 27.80 22.30 -9.58
CA GLU A 2 27.14 21.40 -8.60
C GLU A 2 27.03 19.98 -9.22
N GLN A 3 27.48 19.01 -8.47
CA GLN A 3 27.31 17.62 -8.91
C GLN A 3 25.80 17.29 -9.02
N PRO A 4 25.34 16.68 -10.10
CA PRO A 4 23.93 16.34 -10.24
C PRO A 4 23.52 15.38 -9.11
N VAL A 5 22.49 15.75 -8.37
CA VAL A 5 21.93 14.90 -7.30
C VAL A 5 21.47 13.58 -7.94
N ASP A 6 22.06 12.47 -7.51
CA ASP A 6 21.67 11.14 -7.99
C ASP A 6 20.29 10.75 -7.45
N ASN A 7 19.27 10.90 -8.31
CA ASN A 7 17.87 10.57 -8.02
C ASN A 7 17.46 9.14 -8.46
N ARG A 8 18.41 8.31 -8.89
CA ARG A 8 18.12 6.95 -9.38
C ARG A 8 17.40 6.08 -8.35
N TYR A 9 17.64 6.34 -7.05
CA TYR A 9 16.93 5.63 -5.98
C TYR A 9 15.41 5.80 -6.03
N LEU A 10 14.88 6.84 -6.68
CA LEU A 10 13.44 7.08 -6.84
C LEU A 10 12.82 6.18 -7.92
N LEU A 11 13.61 5.62 -8.83
CA LEU A 11 13.09 4.77 -9.90
C LEU A 11 12.35 3.54 -9.37
N LYS A 12 12.78 2.98 -8.24
CA LYS A 12 12.09 1.85 -7.62
C LYS A 12 10.69 2.21 -7.09
N PHE A 13 10.49 3.45 -6.61
CA PHE A 13 9.16 3.94 -6.21
C PHE A 13 8.23 3.98 -7.43
N VAL A 14 8.72 4.53 -8.55
CA VAL A 14 7.95 4.60 -9.81
C VAL A 14 7.63 3.19 -10.31
N LEU A 15 8.60 2.27 -10.28
CA LEU A 15 8.41 0.89 -10.70
C LEU A 15 7.35 0.19 -9.85
N VAL A 16 7.48 0.24 -8.52
CA VAL A 16 6.51 -0.41 -7.61
C VAL A 16 5.13 0.20 -7.75
N SER A 17 5.02 1.53 -7.85
CA SER A 17 3.75 2.20 -8.11
C SER A 17 3.10 1.73 -9.41
N SER A 18 3.86 1.67 -10.51
CA SER A 18 3.36 1.21 -11.81
C SER A 18 2.89 -0.24 -11.77
N LEU A 19 3.64 -1.12 -11.10
CA LEU A 19 3.25 -2.52 -10.90
C LEU A 19 1.99 -2.64 -10.03
N SER A 20 1.87 -1.81 -9.00
CA SER A 20 0.67 -1.79 -8.14
C SER A 20 -0.57 -1.36 -8.90
N PHE A 21 -0.47 -0.32 -9.76
CA PHE A 21 -1.57 0.07 -10.64
C PHE A 21 -1.92 -1.03 -11.64
N PHE A 22 -0.92 -1.71 -12.19
CA PHE A 22 -1.18 -2.85 -13.09
C PHE A 22 -1.93 -3.96 -12.37
N ILE A 23 -1.47 -4.38 -11.18
CA ILE A 23 -2.16 -5.37 -10.34
C ILE A 23 -3.57 -4.91 -10.01
N GLY A 24 -3.74 -3.66 -9.57
CA GLY A 24 -5.03 -3.09 -9.24
C GLY A 24 -5.99 -3.03 -10.43
N THR A 25 -5.50 -2.70 -11.63
CA THR A 25 -6.29 -2.68 -12.85
C THR A 25 -6.75 -4.09 -13.24
N VAL A 26 -5.84 -5.07 -13.22
CA VAL A 26 -6.19 -6.48 -13.48
C VAL A 26 -7.22 -6.97 -12.47
N HIS A 27 -7.02 -6.68 -11.17
CA HIS A 27 -7.96 -7.02 -10.11
C HIS A 27 -9.35 -6.42 -10.39
N GLY A 28 -9.43 -5.11 -10.70
CA GLY A 28 -10.69 -4.44 -11.01
C GLY A 28 -11.41 -5.04 -12.22
N VAL A 29 -10.67 -5.41 -13.29
CA VAL A 29 -11.26 -6.09 -14.47
C VAL A 29 -11.79 -7.46 -14.09
N LEU A 30 -11.05 -8.24 -13.30
CA LEU A 30 -11.48 -9.57 -12.88
C LEU A 30 -12.78 -9.52 -12.04
N GLN A 31 -12.96 -8.51 -11.19
CA GLN A 31 -14.19 -8.32 -10.42
C GLN A 31 -15.43 -8.08 -11.29
N MET A 32 -15.26 -7.63 -12.54
CA MET A 32 -16.37 -7.41 -13.48
C MET A 32 -16.78 -8.69 -14.24
N VAL A 33 -15.98 -9.77 -14.16
CA VAL A 33 -16.32 -11.06 -14.76
C VAL A 33 -17.54 -11.63 -14.03
N PRO A 34 -18.66 -11.96 -14.74
CA PRO A 34 -19.92 -12.33 -14.08
C PRO A 34 -19.81 -13.48 -13.05
N ALA A 35 -19.00 -14.49 -13.34
CA ALA A 35 -18.78 -15.60 -12.42
C ALA A 35 -18.08 -15.17 -11.12
N ILE A 36 -17.03 -14.31 -11.24
CA ILE A 36 -16.30 -13.77 -10.11
C ILE A 36 -17.18 -12.81 -9.32
N ARG A 37 -17.91 -11.92 -10.01
CA ARG A 37 -18.83 -10.99 -9.38
C ARG A 37 -19.91 -11.72 -8.58
N GLY A 38 -20.56 -12.72 -9.16
CA GLY A 38 -21.58 -13.50 -8.48
C GLY A 38 -21.04 -14.24 -7.26
N TRP A 39 -19.81 -14.75 -7.32
CA TRP A 39 -19.15 -15.37 -6.16
C TRP A 39 -18.85 -14.32 -5.08
N LEU A 40 -18.27 -13.18 -5.43
CA LEU A 40 -18.00 -12.07 -4.49
C LEU A 40 -19.28 -11.60 -3.80
N ASP A 41 -20.38 -11.44 -4.53
CA ASP A 41 -21.68 -11.06 -3.98
C ASP A 41 -22.20 -12.11 -2.98
N SER A 42 -22.02 -13.40 -3.28
CA SER A 42 -22.47 -14.50 -2.42
C SER A 42 -21.71 -14.56 -1.07
N ILE A 43 -20.54 -13.95 -0.98
CA ILE A 43 -19.71 -13.86 0.24
C ILE A 43 -19.68 -12.45 0.84
N GLY A 44 -20.62 -11.57 0.43
CA GLY A 44 -20.93 -10.30 1.08
C GLY A 44 -20.32 -9.02 0.47
N SER A 45 -19.58 -9.12 -0.65
CA SER A 45 -19.08 -7.92 -1.34
C SER A 45 -20.24 -7.04 -1.84
N PRO A 46 -20.10 -5.71 -1.86
CA PRO A 46 -18.99 -4.92 -1.30
C PRO A 46 -19.22 -4.50 0.16
N TYR A 47 -20.33 -4.90 0.78
CA TYR A 47 -20.82 -4.28 2.01
C TYR A 47 -20.36 -4.96 3.30
N GLY A 48 -19.86 -6.17 3.23
CA GLY A 48 -19.43 -6.92 4.41
C GLY A 48 -18.87 -8.29 4.08
N GLY A 49 -18.62 -9.09 5.12
CA GLY A 49 -18.12 -10.46 4.99
C GLY A 49 -16.75 -10.57 4.32
N PRO A 50 -16.34 -11.79 3.99
CA PRO A 50 -15.07 -12.04 3.32
C PRO A 50 -14.94 -11.37 1.94
N GLY A 51 -16.06 -11.22 1.21
CA GLY A 51 -16.08 -10.51 -0.07
C GLY A 51 -15.60 -9.07 0.02
N HIS A 52 -15.91 -8.38 1.12
CA HIS A 52 -15.44 -7.01 1.36
C HIS A 52 -13.90 -6.90 1.49
N MET A 53 -13.23 -7.95 1.96
CA MET A 53 -11.76 -7.97 2.01
C MET A 53 -11.15 -7.91 0.61
N ILE A 54 -11.77 -8.60 -0.36
CA ILE A 54 -11.31 -8.66 -1.74
C ILE A 54 -11.74 -7.38 -2.48
N ASP A 55 -13.04 -7.09 -2.45
CA ASP A 55 -13.68 -5.94 -3.09
C ASP A 55 -14.60 -5.25 -2.07
N PRO A 56 -14.29 -4.00 -1.63
CA PRO A 56 -13.29 -3.09 -2.22
C PRO A 56 -11.92 -3.02 -1.54
N LEU A 57 -11.69 -3.65 -0.36
CA LEU A 57 -10.52 -3.32 0.46
C LEU A 57 -9.19 -3.63 -0.25
N ALA A 58 -8.97 -4.85 -0.72
CA ALA A 58 -7.72 -5.21 -1.40
C ALA A 58 -7.51 -4.36 -2.65
N HIS A 59 -8.56 -4.20 -3.47
CA HIS A 59 -8.52 -3.38 -4.68
C HIS A 59 -8.15 -1.93 -4.38
N ALA A 60 -8.79 -1.31 -3.39
CA ALA A 60 -8.50 0.06 -3.01
C ALA A 60 -7.07 0.24 -2.48
N HIS A 61 -6.60 -0.66 -1.59
CA HIS A 61 -5.29 -0.52 -0.98
C HIS A 61 -4.13 -0.68 -1.98
N ILE A 62 -4.21 -1.64 -2.90
CA ILE A 62 -3.15 -1.80 -3.90
C ILE A 62 -3.06 -0.58 -4.83
N ASN A 63 -4.19 0.04 -5.20
CA ASN A 63 -4.20 1.23 -6.03
C ASN A 63 -3.79 2.49 -5.25
N LEU A 64 -4.37 2.72 -4.05
CA LEU A 64 -4.14 3.96 -3.30
C LEU A 64 -2.78 3.96 -2.60
N ILE A 65 -2.43 2.88 -1.90
CA ILE A 65 -1.17 2.86 -1.15
C ILE A 65 -0.01 2.38 -2.05
N GLY A 66 -0.18 1.24 -2.70
CA GLY A 66 0.83 0.71 -3.62
C GLY A 66 1.06 1.61 -4.84
N GLY A 67 -0.01 2.13 -5.41
CA GLY A 67 0.02 3.01 -6.57
C GLY A 67 0.25 4.48 -6.19
N VAL A 68 -0.82 5.17 -5.78
CA VAL A 68 -0.82 6.63 -5.62
C VAL A 68 0.17 7.09 -4.55
N MET A 69 0.16 6.48 -3.36
CA MET A 69 0.98 6.96 -2.24
C MET A 69 2.48 6.78 -2.50
N ILE A 70 2.91 5.61 -2.99
CA ILE A 70 4.32 5.36 -3.32
C ILE A 70 4.79 6.31 -4.44
N LEU A 71 3.94 6.58 -5.46
CA LEU A 71 4.26 7.57 -6.49
C LEU A 71 4.39 8.98 -5.91
N SER A 72 3.46 9.37 -5.03
CA SER A 72 3.48 10.67 -4.37
C SER A 72 4.73 10.86 -3.53
N MET A 73 5.22 9.81 -2.85
CA MET A 73 6.51 9.84 -2.15
C MET A 73 7.66 10.14 -3.12
N ALA A 74 7.72 9.46 -4.27
CA ALA A 74 8.75 9.70 -5.29
C ALA A 74 8.73 11.15 -5.78
N ILE A 75 7.54 11.65 -6.12
CA ILE A 75 7.33 13.01 -6.60
C ILE A 75 7.77 14.03 -5.54
N THR A 76 7.38 13.83 -4.28
CA THR A 76 7.75 14.73 -3.18
C THR A 76 9.26 14.74 -2.95
N TYR A 77 9.91 13.58 -2.90
CA TYR A 77 11.37 13.49 -2.75
C TYR A 77 12.14 14.07 -3.94
N TYR A 78 11.54 14.12 -5.11
CA TYR A 78 12.12 14.76 -6.29
C TYR A 78 11.88 16.26 -6.33
N LEU A 79 10.64 16.71 -6.09
CA LEU A 79 10.24 18.10 -6.23
C LEU A 79 10.69 18.97 -5.06
N LEU A 80 10.61 18.50 -3.82
CA LEU A 80 10.92 19.30 -2.65
C LEU A 80 12.33 19.86 -2.67
N PRO A 81 13.40 19.10 -3.00
CA PRO A 81 14.74 19.64 -3.18
C PRO A 81 14.83 20.66 -4.31
N LYS A 82 14.11 20.46 -5.40
CA LYS A 82 14.13 21.39 -6.54
C LYS A 82 13.47 22.73 -6.24
N LEU A 83 12.36 22.70 -5.50
CA LEU A 83 11.63 23.91 -5.13
C LEU A 83 12.33 24.72 -4.06
N SER A 84 13.08 24.08 -3.18
CA SER A 84 13.72 24.73 -2.04
C SER A 84 15.20 25.01 -2.24
N ASN A 85 15.85 24.47 -3.28
CA ASN A 85 17.31 24.41 -3.45
C ASN A 85 18.05 23.76 -2.26
N HIS A 86 17.37 22.93 -1.48
CA HIS A 86 17.93 22.20 -0.34
C HIS A 86 17.72 20.69 -0.49
N PRO A 87 18.69 19.84 -0.12
CA PRO A 87 18.50 18.40 -0.16
C PRO A 87 17.45 17.94 0.87
N ILE A 88 16.86 16.77 0.66
CA ILE A 88 16.04 16.12 1.69
C ILE A 88 16.89 15.87 2.95
N TYR A 89 16.24 15.87 4.11
CA TYR A 89 16.89 15.67 5.40
C TYR A 89 17.71 14.37 5.43
N SER A 90 17.16 13.26 4.95
CA SER A 90 17.85 11.97 4.96
C SER A 90 17.41 11.06 3.81
N ARG A 91 18.37 10.69 2.96
CA ARG A 91 18.17 9.66 1.93
C ARG A 91 17.89 8.28 2.56
N ARG A 92 18.52 7.96 3.71
CA ARG A 92 18.27 6.70 4.41
C ARG A 92 16.82 6.58 4.88
N LEU A 93 16.26 7.67 5.42
CA LEU A 93 14.83 7.68 5.79
C LEU A 93 13.92 7.53 4.56
N ALA A 94 14.28 8.12 3.41
CA ALA A 94 13.54 7.91 2.16
C ALA A 94 13.58 6.44 1.71
N GLU A 95 14.74 5.78 1.83
CA GLU A 95 14.88 4.35 1.55
C GLU A 95 14.04 3.48 2.51
N HIS A 96 14.08 3.77 3.80
CA HIS A 96 13.26 3.06 4.80
C HIS A 96 11.77 3.29 4.57
N SER A 97 11.33 4.53 4.32
CA SER A 97 9.92 4.79 4.02
C SER A 97 9.43 3.99 2.82
N PHE A 98 10.23 3.87 1.77
CA PHE A 98 9.92 3.03 0.62
C PHE A 98 9.71 1.58 1.00
N TRP A 99 10.72 0.96 1.65
CA TRP A 99 10.66 -0.49 1.92
C TRP A 99 9.55 -0.86 2.90
N TRP A 100 9.40 -0.11 3.99
CA TRP A 100 8.34 -0.37 4.97
C TRP A 100 6.95 -0.19 4.36
N THR A 101 6.73 0.89 3.58
CA THR A 101 5.43 1.10 2.93
C THR A 101 5.15 0.03 1.88
N THR A 102 6.15 -0.32 1.05
CA THR A 102 5.99 -1.32 -0.01
C THR A 102 5.68 -2.71 0.56
N ILE A 103 6.49 -3.17 1.52
CA ILE A 103 6.30 -4.49 2.16
C ILE A 103 4.95 -4.53 2.86
N GLY A 104 4.60 -3.48 3.61
CA GLY A 104 3.31 -3.39 4.30
C GLY A 104 2.13 -3.38 3.34
N ALA A 105 2.17 -2.59 2.27
CA ALA A 105 1.09 -2.47 1.30
C ALA A 105 0.86 -3.77 0.50
N LEU A 106 1.94 -4.38 0.00
CA LEU A 106 1.85 -5.66 -0.72
C LEU A 106 1.44 -6.80 0.22
N GLY A 107 2.00 -6.85 1.42
CA GLY A 107 1.60 -7.82 2.44
C GLY A 107 0.13 -7.69 2.81
N PHE A 108 -0.35 -6.47 3.03
CA PHE A 108 -1.74 -6.18 3.33
C PHE A 108 -2.67 -6.65 2.19
N TYR A 109 -2.31 -6.33 0.94
CA TYR A 109 -3.06 -6.78 -0.24
C TYR A 109 -3.15 -8.31 -0.31
N VAL A 110 -2.02 -9.00 -0.18
CA VAL A 110 -1.97 -10.48 -0.24
C VAL A 110 -2.78 -11.11 0.89
N ILE A 111 -2.69 -10.57 2.11
CA ILE A 111 -3.45 -11.06 3.26
C ILE A 111 -4.96 -10.92 3.01
N LEU A 112 -5.42 -9.75 2.53
CA LEU A 112 -6.83 -9.55 2.20
C LEU A 112 -7.32 -10.52 1.12
N MET A 113 -6.52 -10.75 0.08
CA MET A 113 -6.88 -11.69 -0.98
C MET A 113 -6.95 -13.13 -0.48
N VAL A 114 -5.93 -13.58 0.26
CA VAL A 114 -5.84 -14.96 0.74
C VAL A 114 -6.95 -15.25 1.75
N PHE A 115 -7.08 -14.41 2.77
CA PHE A 115 -8.10 -14.63 3.80
C PHE A 115 -9.52 -14.38 3.26
N GLY A 116 -9.70 -13.40 2.36
CA GLY A 116 -10.98 -13.18 1.70
C GLY A 116 -11.47 -14.41 0.94
N VAL A 117 -10.57 -15.12 0.24
CA VAL A 117 -10.92 -16.38 -0.44
C VAL A 117 -11.18 -17.50 0.57
N ILE A 118 -10.28 -17.73 1.53
CA ILE A 118 -10.43 -18.81 2.52
C ILE A 118 -11.71 -18.64 3.34
N GLU A 119 -11.93 -17.45 3.91
CA GLU A 119 -13.13 -17.18 4.71
C GLU A 119 -14.40 -17.20 3.85
N GLY A 120 -14.30 -16.80 2.57
CA GLY A 120 -15.40 -16.88 1.62
C GLY A 120 -15.88 -18.31 1.41
N GLU A 121 -14.97 -19.25 1.17
CA GLU A 121 -15.31 -20.67 1.02
C GLU A 121 -15.87 -21.25 2.32
N LEU A 122 -15.22 -20.97 3.47
CA LEU A 122 -15.71 -21.43 4.77
C LEU A 122 -17.12 -20.88 5.10
N LEU A 123 -17.42 -19.66 4.68
CA LEU A 123 -18.74 -19.06 4.85
C LEU A 123 -19.81 -19.80 4.02
N LEU A 124 -19.51 -20.11 2.76
CA LEU A 124 -20.43 -20.85 1.87
C LEU A 124 -20.67 -22.28 2.35
N GLU A 125 -19.64 -22.92 2.89
CA GLU A 125 -19.72 -24.27 3.48
C GLU A 125 -20.37 -24.28 4.87
N LYS A 126 -20.66 -23.11 5.47
CA LYS A 126 -21.12 -22.96 6.87
C LYS A 126 -20.19 -23.66 7.87
N SER A 127 -18.90 -23.60 7.61
CA SER A 127 -17.88 -24.26 8.41
C SER A 127 -17.72 -23.63 9.79
N PRO A 128 -17.60 -24.43 10.87
CA PRO A 128 -17.30 -23.90 12.21
C PRO A 128 -15.91 -23.30 12.35
N GLU A 129 -15.01 -23.55 11.39
CA GLU A 129 -13.62 -23.03 11.39
C GLU A 129 -13.55 -21.55 11.04
N LEU A 130 -14.62 -20.94 10.50
CA LEU A 130 -14.64 -19.55 10.05
C LEU A 130 -14.18 -18.57 11.14
N ASP A 131 -14.69 -18.69 12.37
CA ASP A 131 -14.32 -17.82 13.49
C ASP A 131 -12.86 -17.96 13.89
N HIS A 132 -12.31 -19.17 13.79
CA HIS A 132 -10.91 -19.43 14.09
C HIS A 132 -9.99 -18.77 13.05
N VAL A 133 -10.29 -18.95 11.77
CA VAL A 133 -9.54 -18.34 10.65
C VAL A 133 -9.61 -16.81 10.71
N HIS A 134 -10.80 -16.26 11.01
CA HIS A 134 -10.98 -14.80 11.15
C HIS A 134 -10.12 -14.19 12.28
N LYS A 135 -9.94 -14.89 13.40
CA LYS A 135 -9.02 -14.43 14.47
C LYS A 135 -7.56 -14.39 14.02
N ILE A 136 -7.14 -15.37 13.20
CA ILE A 136 -5.80 -15.38 12.62
C ILE A 136 -5.64 -14.21 11.65
N TYR A 137 -6.61 -14.02 10.75
CA TYR A 137 -6.66 -12.89 9.83
C TYR A 137 -6.49 -11.55 10.56
N ALA A 138 -7.29 -11.29 11.61
CA ALA A 138 -7.26 -10.04 12.36
C ALA A 138 -5.87 -9.73 12.92
N SER A 139 -5.14 -10.75 13.39
CA SER A 139 -3.78 -10.61 13.90
C SER A 139 -2.78 -10.31 12.78
N VAL A 140 -2.84 -11.06 11.68
CA VAL A 140 -1.87 -10.96 10.56
C VAL A 140 -2.06 -9.65 9.80
N VAL A 141 -3.31 -9.24 9.54
CA VAL A 141 -3.59 -7.97 8.84
C VAL A 141 -3.15 -6.76 9.66
N SER A 142 -3.29 -6.82 11.00
CA SER A 142 -2.84 -5.77 11.90
C SER A 142 -1.32 -5.58 11.86
N VAL A 143 -0.55 -6.66 11.72
CA VAL A 143 0.91 -6.59 11.55
C VAL A 143 1.26 -5.91 10.23
N ALA A 144 0.65 -6.31 9.12
CA ALA A 144 0.91 -5.70 7.82
C ALA A 144 0.53 -4.21 7.79
N ALA A 145 -0.62 -3.85 8.39
CA ALA A 145 -1.05 -2.46 8.53
C ALA A 145 -0.05 -1.63 9.36
N SER A 146 0.48 -2.21 10.44
CA SER A 146 1.48 -1.55 11.30
C SER A 146 2.79 -1.32 10.53
N ILE A 147 3.27 -2.30 9.77
CA ILE A 147 4.45 -2.17 8.92
C ILE A 147 4.26 -1.04 7.92
N MET A 148 3.12 -1.00 7.23
CA MET A 148 2.76 0.05 6.28
C MET A 148 2.73 1.43 6.96
N GLY A 149 2.07 1.53 8.13
CA GLY A 149 1.96 2.76 8.91
C GLY A 149 3.32 3.31 9.34
N ILE A 150 4.25 2.46 9.80
CA ILE A 150 5.63 2.84 10.12
C ILE A 150 6.32 3.48 8.91
N GLY A 151 6.16 2.89 7.71
CA GLY A 151 6.71 3.46 6.48
C GLY A 151 6.20 4.87 6.18
N LEU A 152 4.90 5.10 6.35
CA LEU A 152 4.27 6.41 6.19
C LEU A 152 4.76 7.42 7.24
N TRP A 153 4.90 7.02 8.49
CA TRP A 153 5.43 7.90 9.54
C TRP A 153 6.89 8.29 9.31
N ILE A 154 7.72 7.35 8.84
CA ILE A 154 9.11 7.65 8.44
C ILE A 154 9.13 8.67 7.30
N TYR A 155 8.25 8.51 6.30
CA TYR A 155 8.10 9.47 5.21
C TYR A 155 7.74 10.86 5.73
N LEU A 156 6.67 10.97 6.53
CA LEU A 156 6.23 12.23 7.10
C LEU A 156 7.30 12.89 7.95
N ALA A 157 7.98 12.13 8.81
CA ALA A 157 9.08 12.64 9.61
C ALA A 157 10.21 13.22 8.74
N ASN A 158 10.60 12.52 7.66
CA ASN A 158 11.64 12.98 6.75
C ASN A 158 11.24 14.28 6.05
N ILE A 159 9.98 14.42 5.62
CA ILE A 159 9.47 15.65 4.99
C ILE A 159 9.44 16.82 6.00
N ILE A 160 8.90 16.60 7.20
CA ILE A 160 8.84 17.64 8.25
C ILE A 160 10.25 18.13 8.61
N LEU A 161 11.19 17.22 8.80
CA LEU A 161 12.60 17.58 9.10
C LEU A 161 13.26 18.31 7.93
N THR A 162 12.95 17.94 6.69
CA THR A 162 13.42 18.66 5.49
C THR A 162 12.92 20.09 5.50
N ILE A 163 11.60 20.28 5.67
CA ILE A 163 10.99 21.62 5.70
C ILE A 163 11.55 22.46 6.84
N LYS A 164 11.68 21.88 8.05
CA LYS A 164 12.29 22.57 9.19
C LYS A 164 13.70 23.07 8.87
N ASN A 165 14.54 22.25 8.24
CA ASN A 165 15.89 22.64 7.87
C ASN A 165 15.92 23.77 6.83
N ILE A 166 14.98 23.80 5.88
CA ILE A 166 14.85 24.88 4.89
C ILE A 166 14.61 26.22 5.59
N TYR A 167 13.70 26.28 6.57
CA TYR A 167 13.38 27.52 7.27
C TYR A 167 14.39 27.94 8.35
N GLN A 168 15.27 27.04 8.79
CA GLN A 168 16.29 27.34 9.81
C GLN A 168 17.64 27.74 9.23
N ARG A 169 17.83 27.60 7.92
CA ARG A 169 19.05 28.05 7.23
C ARG A 169 18.72 29.28 6.39
N PRO A 170 19.17 30.48 6.83
CA PRO A 170 19.01 31.72 6.06
C PRO A 170 19.81 31.67 4.75
#